data_2ecf7ddb8b7bfb2734b55ef36b45169c
#
_entry.id   2ecf7ddb8b7bfb2734b55ef36b45169c
#
_cell.length_a   1.000
_cell.length_b   1.000
_cell.length_c   1.000
_cell.angle_alpha   90.00
_cell.angle_beta   90.00
_cell.angle_gamma   90.00
#
_symmetry.space_group_name_H-M   'P 1'
#
loop_
_entity.id
_entity.type
_entity.pdbx_description
1 polymer ?
#
loop_
_entity_poly.entity_id
_entity_poly.type
_entity_poly.pdbx_seq_one_letter_code
_entity_poly.pdbx_strand_id
1 'polypeptide(L)'
;MYLLPDETLAPGETYLVYCTGDASGSYAPFALNAQSDSLYLSSADGSLCDYTLLRGIKYGGSYGRMPGENGFFYFTSATPGADNADGARCIAAEPVPSIEPGVYDGVEGMSLELSAGGTIYYTLDGSTPSESSQVYSAPIPLDATTVVRAINVEPGKLASGSADLSYIVNEGHTLPVASLVADPDDLFGGRGIYSNPSLREERVGSIAFFDGEDGFSLDCGVKIHGATSRFAQRKKSLKLNFRSRYDGELNYDLFENGVTTFSSALLRAAQEDTFSTHMRDVFMHQLAIKCFPTLLAQDYKYTVLYINGEYWGVYAFREAHSADSYANHYGYDADTVTQYKEAWDSGSATEELYNFMCNNRISDNDENYAYVSSHIDVDSLIGWTILQAYCGNMDDNPPNFRMYYSSQDDMSRYALVDLDLGLFKMGNTYDVALYSGYAYSLFPRTLLTNEQFRERFLTKLSECLTGEMSNDSANALIDGLAAELRPEMERECARWGYTVALWERMVDYLHEYINAYGGRARYMAASVKEYVKISDEEWDFYFGSIPKE
;
A
#
# COMPACT_ATOMS: atom_id res chain seq x y z
N MET A 1 -8.37 -11.51 26.15
CA MET A 1 -9.19 -12.58 26.78
C MET A 1 -10.66 -12.34 26.42
N TYR A 2 -11.41 -13.37 26.06
CA TYR A 2 -12.85 -13.31 25.79
C TYR A 2 -13.58 -14.06 26.90
N LEU A 3 -14.63 -13.46 27.48
CA LEU A 3 -15.45 -14.09 28.48
C LEU A 3 -16.64 -14.74 27.77
N LEU A 4 -16.76 -16.07 27.85
CA LEU A 4 -17.92 -16.77 27.32
C LEU A 4 -19.21 -16.34 28.07
N PRO A 5 -20.34 -16.23 27.37
CA PRO A 5 -21.63 -15.92 28.02
C PRO A 5 -22.03 -17.05 28.98
N ASP A 6 -22.86 -16.70 29.95
CA ASP A 6 -23.43 -17.65 30.90
C ASP A 6 -24.59 -18.45 30.26
N GLU A 7 -24.20 -19.39 29.39
CA GLU A 7 -25.12 -20.25 28.65
C GLU A 7 -24.82 -21.73 28.92
N THR A 8 -25.89 -22.55 28.93
CA THR A 8 -25.76 -24.00 29.08
C THR A 8 -25.85 -24.66 27.71
N LEU A 9 -24.78 -25.38 27.30
CA LEU A 9 -24.78 -26.18 26.09
C LEU A 9 -25.29 -27.59 26.36
N ALA A 10 -26.20 -28.08 25.53
CA ALA A 10 -26.59 -29.47 25.52
C ALA A 10 -25.47 -30.39 25.02
N PRO A 11 -25.45 -31.68 25.34
CA PRO A 11 -24.45 -32.61 24.79
C PRO A 11 -24.47 -32.63 23.26
N GLY A 12 -23.33 -32.35 22.66
CA GLY A 12 -23.14 -32.22 21.20
C GLY A 12 -23.44 -30.82 20.62
N GLU A 13 -23.87 -29.89 21.44
CA GLU A 13 -24.08 -28.50 21.03
C GLU A 13 -22.75 -27.73 20.98
N THR A 14 -22.65 -26.77 20.07
CA THR A 14 -21.45 -25.96 19.87
C THR A 14 -21.74 -24.48 20.02
N TYR A 15 -20.80 -23.74 20.59
CA TYR A 15 -20.83 -22.28 20.67
C TYR A 15 -19.73 -21.68 19.75
N LEU A 16 -20.13 -20.79 18.85
CA LEU A 16 -19.20 -20.17 17.91
C LEU A 16 -18.66 -18.85 18.47
N VAL A 17 -17.35 -18.71 18.52
CA VAL A 17 -16.65 -17.46 18.86
C VAL A 17 -15.89 -16.99 17.62
N TYR A 18 -16.18 -15.77 17.18
CA TYR A 18 -15.50 -15.16 16.05
C TYR A 18 -14.31 -14.32 16.55
N CYS A 19 -13.09 -14.70 16.18
CA CYS A 19 -11.86 -14.01 16.58
C CYS A 19 -11.51 -12.94 15.55
N THR A 20 -12.18 -11.79 15.59
CA THR A 20 -12.07 -10.70 14.62
C THR A 20 -11.33 -9.47 15.12
N GLY A 21 -11.05 -9.41 16.43
CA GLY A 21 -10.56 -8.20 17.11
C GLY A 21 -11.68 -7.27 17.63
N ASP A 22 -12.95 -7.49 17.24
CA ASP A 22 -14.09 -6.72 17.74
C ASP A 22 -14.63 -7.33 19.04
N ALA A 23 -14.95 -6.50 20.03
CA ALA A 23 -15.44 -6.93 21.35
C ALA A 23 -16.96 -6.79 21.47
N SER A 24 -17.75 -7.53 20.67
CA SER A 24 -19.22 -7.48 20.76
C SER A 24 -19.88 -8.84 20.55
N GLY A 25 -20.72 -9.27 21.48
CA GLY A 25 -21.46 -10.53 21.39
C GLY A 25 -20.54 -11.75 21.29
N SER A 26 -20.68 -12.54 20.23
CA SER A 26 -19.83 -13.72 19.96
C SER A 26 -18.47 -13.36 19.33
N TYR A 27 -18.08 -12.08 19.30
CA TYR A 27 -16.82 -11.62 18.73
C TYR A 27 -15.79 -11.42 19.84
N ALA A 28 -14.65 -12.08 19.69
CA ALA A 28 -13.53 -11.94 20.62
C ALA A 28 -12.69 -10.71 20.25
N PRO A 29 -12.18 -9.94 21.23
CA PRO A 29 -11.34 -8.76 21.01
C PRO A 29 -9.89 -9.12 20.63
N PHE A 30 -9.70 -10.23 19.93
CA PHE A 30 -8.42 -10.67 19.40
C PHE A 30 -8.62 -11.48 18.12
N ALA A 31 -7.63 -11.47 17.25
CA ALA A 31 -7.54 -12.35 16.09
C ALA A 31 -6.66 -13.56 16.43
N LEU A 32 -6.79 -14.65 15.66
CA LEU A 32 -5.91 -15.82 15.75
C LEU A 32 -4.94 -15.83 14.58
N ASN A 33 -3.69 -16.18 14.87
CA ASN A 33 -2.69 -16.44 13.85
C ASN A 33 -2.75 -17.92 13.42
N ALA A 34 -3.12 -18.16 12.17
CA ALA A 34 -3.27 -19.51 11.62
C ALA A 34 -1.94 -20.27 11.52
N GLN A 35 -0.81 -19.56 11.43
CA GLN A 35 0.52 -20.15 11.32
C GLN A 35 1.08 -20.60 12.67
N SER A 36 0.83 -19.83 13.73
CA SER A 36 1.32 -20.16 15.07
C SER A 36 0.57 -19.37 16.13
N ASP A 37 -0.27 -20.06 16.92
CA ASP A 37 -0.97 -19.46 18.04
C ASP A 37 -1.32 -20.52 19.10
N SER A 38 -1.79 -20.06 20.26
CA SER A 38 -2.20 -20.90 21.37
C SER A 38 -3.55 -20.43 21.90
N LEU A 39 -4.53 -21.33 21.87
CA LEU A 39 -5.87 -21.06 22.42
C LEU A 39 -6.09 -21.85 23.70
N TYR A 40 -6.47 -21.15 24.77
CA TYR A 40 -6.74 -21.73 26.08
C TYR A 40 -8.17 -21.49 26.49
N LEU A 41 -8.84 -22.54 27.01
CA LEU A 41 -10.14 -22.46 27.68
C LEU A 41 -9.91 -22.64 29.18
N SER A 42 -10.30 -21.65 29.97
CA SER A 42 -10.22 -21.71 31.45
C SER A 42 -11.58 -21.53 32.10
N SER A 43 -11.77 -22.17 33.25
CA SER A 43 -12.92 -21.94 34.10
C SER A 43 -12.85 -20.58 34.81
N ALA A 44 -13.94 -20.17 35.48
CA ALA A 44 -14.02 -18.88 36.16
C ALA A 44 -12.99 -18.69 37.28
N ASP A 45 -12.49 -19.79 37.87
CA ASP A 45 -11.46 -19.78 38.91
C ASP A 45 -10.01 -19.74 38.33
N GLY A 46 -9.90 -19.71 36.99
CA GLY A 46 -8.60 -19.70 36.27
C GLY A 46 -8.01 -21.08 36.00
N SER A 47 -8.69 -22.18 36.38
CA SER A 47 -8.24 -23.53 36.08
C SER A 47 -8.32 -23.82 34.57
N LEU A 48 -7.26 -24.39 33.98
CA LEU A 48 -7.24 -24.77 32.58
C LEU A 48 -8.22 -25.93 32.33
N CYS A 49 -9.20 -25.70 31.46
CA CYS A 49 -10.15 -26.73 31.02
C CYS A 49 -9.66 -27.46 29.76
N ASP A 50 -9.16 -26.70 28.78
CA ASP A 50 -8.69 -27.25 27.50
C ASP A 50 -7.72 -26.29 26.82
N TYR A 51 -6.93 -26.78 25.86
CA TYR A 51 -6.09 -25.94 25.04
C TYR A 51 -5.82 -26.59 23.68
N THR A 52 -5.43 -25.74 22.71
CA THR A 52 -4.91 -26.18 21.42
C THR A 52 -3.81 -25.26 20.95
N LEU A 53 -2.90 -25.82 20.16
CA LEU A 53 -1.83 -25.08 19.47
C LEU A 53 -2.17 -25.05 17.99
N LEU A 54 -2.35 -23.87 17.43
CA LEU A 54 -2.56 -23.66 16.00
C LEU A 54 -1.21 -23.69 15.32
N ARG A 55 -1.07 -24.43 14.23
CA ARG A 55 0.19 -24.54 13.48
C ARG A 55 -0.07 -24.77 12.00
N GLY A 56 0.36 -23.83 11.16
CA GLY A 56 0.37 -24.00 9.70
C GLY A 56 -1.00 -24.33 9.10
N ILE A 57 -2.07 -23.72 9.61
CA ILE A 57 -3.42 -23.89 9.05
C ILE A 57 -3.47 -23.07 7.76
N LYS A 58 -3.64 -23.75 6.63
CA LYS A 58 -3.75 -23.10 5.32
C LYS A 58 -5.06 -22.32 5.20
N TYR A 59 -5.06 -21.28 4.38
CA TYR A 59 -6.25 -20.46 4.14
C TYR A 59 -7.45 -21.32 3.69
N GLY A 60 -8.59 -21.13 4.32
CA GLY A 60 -9.81 -21.90 4.10
C GLY A 60 -9.87 -23.24 4.84
N GLY A 61 -8.75 -23.74 5.37
CA GLY A 61 -8.70 -24.95 6.19
C GLY A 61 -9.12 -24.73 7.64
N SER A 62 -9.15 -25.80 8.41
CA SER A 62 -9.38 -25.74 9.85
C SER A 62 -8.56 -26.78 10.61
N TYR A 63 -8.50 -26.62 11.93
CA TYR A 63 -7.79 -27.53 12.84
C TYR A 63 -8.64 -27.79 14.07
N GLY A 64 -8.90 -29.04 14.39
CA GLY A 64 -9.78 -29.39 15.48
C GLY A 64 -9.85 -30.88 15.78
N ARG A 65 -10.73 -31.26 16.71
CA ARG A 65 -11.02 -32.65 17.03
C ARG A 65 -12.03 -33.24 16.03
N MET A 66 -11.98 -34.54 15.86
CA MET A 66 -12.92 -35.32 15.05
C MET A 66 -13.68 -36.31 15.96
N PRO A 67 -15.02 -36.44 15.83
CA PRO A 67 -15.80 -37.36 16.64
C PRO A 67 -15.28 -38.80 16.60
N GLY A 68 -15.15 -39.40 17.75
CA GLY A 68 -14.69 -40.77 17.90
C GLY A 68 -13.16 -40.96 17.77
N GLU A 69 -12.41 -39.92 17.48
CA GLU A 69 -10.97 -39.92 17.34
C GLU A 69 -10.26 -39.16 18.47
N ASN A 70 -9.04 -39.56 18.79
CA ASN A 70 -8.22 -38.88 19.78
C ASN A 70 -7.28 -37.86 19.10
N GLY A 71 -7.13 -36.67 19.72
CA GLY A 71 -6.21 -35.64 19.27
C GLY A 71 -6.82 -34.71 18.22
N PHE A 72 -5.96 -33.96 17.55
CA PHE A 72 -6.34 -32.92 16.61
C PHE A 72 -5.96 -33.31 15.18
N PHE A 73 -6.75 -32.79 14.25
CA PHE A 73 -6.65 -33.06 12.81
C PHE A 73 -6.73 -31.75 12.04
N TYR A 74 -6.10 -31.73 10.88
CA TYR A 74 -6.25 -30.70 9.87
C TYR A 74 -7.37 -31.08 8.91
N PHE A 75 -8.13 -30.08 8.44
CA PHE A 75 -9.23 -30.25 7.49
C PHE A 75 -9.07 -29.26 6.35
N THR A 76 -9.49 -29.63 5.15
CA THR A 76 -9.46 -28.78 3.96
C THR A 76 -10.48 -27.65 4.00
N SER A 77 -11.50 -27.76 4.86
CA SER A 77 -12.54 -26.74 5.04
C SER A 77 -13.00 -26.68 6.50
N ALA A 78 -13.47 -25.51 6.93
CA ALA A 78 -14.08 -25.35 8.22
C ALA A 78 -15.54 -25.83 8.22
N THR A 79 -15.99 -26.41 9.34
CA THR A 79 -17.36 -26.88 9.56
C THR A 79 -17.99 -26.18 10.79
N PRO A 80 -18.18 -24.81 10.75
CA PRO A 80 -18.67 -24.08 11.92
C PRO A 80 -20.06 -24.55 12.33
N GLY A 81 -20.21 -24.93 13.62
CA GLY A 81 -21.45 -25.46 14.18
C GLY A 81 -21.78 -26.92 13.83
N ALA A 82 -20.87 -27.64 13.20
CA ALA A 82 -21.06 -29.03 12.83
C ALA A 82 -19.81 -29.89 13.17
N ASP A 83 -19.98 -31.20 13.16
CA ASP A 83 -18.90 -32.15 13.40
C ASP A 83 -17.87 -32.11 12.27
N ASN A 84 -16.61 -32.20 12.64
CA ASN A 84 -15.50 -32.39 11.68
C ASN A 84 -15.47 -33.82 11.13
N ALA A 85 -15.16 -33.98 9.85
CA ALA A 85 -15.00 -35.27 9.18
C ALA A 85 -13.82 -35.22 8.18
N ASP A 86 -13.29 -36.36 7.81
CA ASP A 86 -12.26 -36.53 6.76
C ASP A 86 -10.97 -35.71 6.99
N GLY A 87 -10.58 -35.58 8.25
CA GLY A 87 -9.34 -34.90 8.63
C GLY A 87 -8.11 -35.79 8.56
N ALA A 88 -6.95 -35.17 8.41
CA ALA A 88 -5.65 -35.84 8.51
C ALA A 88 -4.80 -35.26 9.65
N ARG A 89 -3.90 -36.06 10.22
CA ARG A 89 -3.04 -35.65 11.35
C ARG A 89 -1.89 -34.75 10.90
N CYS A 90 -1.58 -34.75 9.62
CA CYS A 90 -0.50 -33.98 9.04
C CYS A 90 -0.90 -33.41 7.68
N ILE A 91 -0.25 -32.33 7.29
CA ILE A 91 -0.25 -31.79 5.93
C ILE A 91 1.04 -32.28 5.25
N ALA A 92 1.01 -32.62 3.97
CA ALA A 92 2.20 -32.97 3.20
C ALA A 92 3.11 -31.71 3.07
N ALA A 93 4.41 -31.95 2.99
CA ALA A 93 5.36 -30.88 2.69
C ALA A 93 5.21 -30.42 1.24
N GLU A 94 5.39 -29.14 0.99
CA GLU A 94 5.38 -28.59 -0.37
C GLU A 94 6.51 -29.16 -1.23
N PRO A 95 6.33 -29.23 -2.56
CA PRO A 95 7.39 -29.60 -3.47
C PRO A 95 8.59 -28.65 -3.37
N VAL A 96 9.80 -29.22 -3.37
CA VAL A 96 11.05 -28.46 -3.32
C VAL A 96 11.62 -28.35 -4.73
N PRO A 97 11.86 -27.11 -5.24
CA PRO A 97 12.47 -26.89 -6.54
C PRO A 97 13.99 -27.14 -6.51
N SER A 98 14.54 -27.59 -7.63
CA SER A 98 16.00 -27.75 -7.82
C SER A 98 16.72 -26.44 -8.13
N ILE A 99 15.96 -25.42 -8.56
CA ILE A 99 16.42 -24.06 -8.88
C ILE A 99 15.49 -23.11 -8.12
N GLU A 100 16.06 -22.18 -7.37
CA GLU A 100 15.27 -21.18 -6.65
C GLU A 100 14.50 -20.29 -7.63
N PRO A 101 13.28 -19.83 -7.30
CA PRO A 101 12.59 -18.81 -8.08
C PRO A 101 13.44 -17.53 -8.22
N GLY A 102 13.38 -16.86 -9.39
CA GLY A 102 14.22 -15.69 -9.60
C GLY A 102 14.21 -15.16 -11.03
N VAL A 103 15.08 -14.19 -11.28
CA VAL A 103 15.34 -13.60 -12.59
C VAL A 103 16.64 -14.19 -13.14
N TYR A 104 16.59 -14.74 -14.36
CA TYR A 104 17.68 -15.47 -15.00
C TYR A 104 17.92 -14.94 -16.42
N ASP A 105 18.98 -14.19 -16.60
CA ASP A 105 19.36 -13.64 -17.89
C ASP A 105 20.63 -14.31 -18.47
N GLY A 106 20.67 -14.44 -19.79
CA GLY A 106 21.80 -15.07 -20.50
C GLY A 106 21.90 -16.58 -20.28
N VAL A 107 20.80 -17.24 -19.90
CA VAL A 107 20.76 -18.71 -19.67
C VAL A 107 20.16 -19.46 -20.85
N GLU A 108 20.63 -20.69 -21.08
CA GLU A 108 20.13 -21.61 -22.10
C GLU A 108 19.94 -23.00 -21.50
N GLY A 109 18.87 -23.69 -21.91
CA GLY A 109 18.62 -25.09 -21.54
C GLY A 109 18.36 -25.30 -20.04
N MET A 110 17.83 -24.30 -19.33
CA MET A 110 17.48 -24.40 -17.93
C MET A 110 16.25 -25.31 -17.75
N SER A 111 16.25 -26.15 -16.74
CA SER A 111 15.12 -27.06 -16.46
C SER A 111 14.93 -27.24 -14.96
N LEU A 112 13.68 -27.19 -14.53
CA LEU A 112 13.27 -27.30 -13.13
C LEU A 112 12.96 -28.75 -12.79
N GLU A 113 13.63 -29.29 -11.78
CA GLU A 113 13.23 -30.51 -11.10
C GLU A 113 12.45 -30.19 -9.82
N LEU A 114 11.40 -30.97 -9.56
CA LEU A 114 10.62 -30.91 -8.33
C LEU A 114 10.78 -32.18 -7.54
N SER A 115 10.93 -32.10 -6.23
CA SER A 115 11.03 -33.21 -5.32
C SER A 115 10.05 -33.15 -4.17
N ALA A 116 9.39 -34.25 -3.81
CA ALA A 116 8.48 -34.36 -2.68
C ALA A 116 8.37 -35.83 -2.19
N GLY A 117 7.69 -36.04 -1.05
CA GLY A 117 7.46 -37.36 -0.48
C GLY A 117 6.33 -38.18 -1.14
N GLY A 118 5.52 -37.54 -1.97
CA GLY A 118 4.36 -38.13 -2.62
C GLY A 118 4.26 -37.83 -4.11
N THR A 119 3.04 -37.85 -4.63
CA THR A 119 2.76 -37.44 -6.02
C THR A 119 2.66 -35.95 -6.14
N ILE A 120 3.47 -35.37 -7.03
CA ILE A 120 3.41 -33.92 -7.33
C ILE A 120 2.45 -33.69 -8.48
N TYR A 121 1.50 -32.74 -8.27
CA TYR A 121 0.62 -32.21 -9.31
C TYR A 121 0.96 -30.75 -9.54
N TYR A 122 0.96 -30.29 -10.79
CA TYR A 122 1.34 -28.92 -11.10
C TYR A 122 0.54 -28.30 -12.24
N THR A 123 0.57 -26.96 -12.31
CA THR A 123 0.03 -26.13 -13.39
C THR A 123 1.07 -25.11 -13.84
N LEU A 124 0.93 -24.59 -15.07
CA LEU A 124 1.82 -23.58 -15.67
C LEU A 124 1.06 -22.31 -16.09
N ASP A 125 -0.23 -22.25 -15.86
CA ASP A 125 -1.14 -21.17 -16.27
C ASP A 125 -1.63 -20.31 -15.09
N GLY A 126 -1.08 -20.56 -13.90
CA GLY A 126 -1.49 -19.89 -12.67
C GLY A 126 -2.73 -20.47 -12.00
N SER A 127 -3.40 -21.46 -12.62
CA SER A 127 -4.55 -22.13 -11.98
C SER A 127 -4.12 -22.89 -10.72
N THR A 128 -5.03 -22.99 -9.76
CA THR A 128 -4.78 -23.73 -8.52
C THR A 128 -4.61 -25.22 -8.79
N PRO A 129 -3.45 -25.83 -8.49
CA PRO A 129 -3.23 -27.25 -8.75
C PRO A 129 -4.10 -28.14 -7.86
N SER A 130 -4.51 -29.28 -8.42
CA SER A 130 -5.31 -30.31 -7.74
C SER A 130 -4.91 -31.71 -8.25
N GLU A 131 -5.46 -32.76 -7.68
CA GLU A 131 -5.24 -34.14 -8.16
C GLU A 131 -5.73 -34.38 -9.60
N SER A 132 -6.47 -33.46 -10.18
CA SER A 132 -6.84 -33.50 -11.61
C SER A 132 -5.84 -32.77 -12.53
N SER A 133 -4.87 -32.07 -11.94
CA SER A 133 -3.82 -31.37 -12.69
C SER A 133 -2.76 -32.33 -13.24
N GLN A 134 -1.81 -31.81 -14.02
CA GLN A 134 -0.75 -32.59 -14.59
C GLN A 134 0.14 -33.20 -13.50
N VAL A 135 0.42 -34.53 -13.61
CA VAL A 135 1.37 -35.20 -12.72
C VAL A 135 2.79 -34.88 -13.15
N TYR A 136 3.62 -34.44 -12.21
CA TYR A 136 5.05 -34.26 -12.46
C TYR A 136 5.75 -35.59 -12.65
N SER A 137 6.41 -35.78 -13.80
CA SER A 137 7.11 -37.01 -14.16
C SER A 137 8.46 -36.80 -14.85
N ALA A 138 8.78 -35.57 -15.23
CA ALA A 138 10.01 -35.17 -15.88
C ALA A 138 10.33 -33.71 -15.61
N PRO A 139 11.61 -33.28 -15.69
CA PRO A 139 11.99 -31.89 -15.53
C PRO A 139 11.19 -30.94 -16.44
N ILE A 140 10.79 -29.79 -15.91
CA ILE A 140 10.04 -28.74 -16.62
C ILE A 140 11.05 -27.83 -17.31
N PRO A 141 11.05 -27.71 -18.65
CA PRO A 141 11.94 -26.75 -19.31
C PRO A 141 11.57 -25.31 -18.97
N LEU A 142 12.60 -24.51 -18.72
CA LEU A 142 12.49 -23.06 -18.43
C LEU A 142 13.14 -22.27 -19.58
N ASP A 143 12.62 -22.46 -20.79
CA ASP A 143 13.12 -21.78 -22.01
C ASP A 143 12.59 -20.34 -22.14
N ALA A 144 11.57 -19.97 -21.36
CA ALA A 144 10.96 -18.65 -21.29
C ALA A 144 10.42 -18.40 -19.88
N THR A 145 10.05 -17.17 -19.59
CA THR A 145 9.39 -16.78 -18.34
C THR A 145 8.22 -17.72 -18.03
N THR A 146 8.31 -18.39 -16.89
CA THR A 146 7.41 -19.49 -16.51
C THR A 146 7.03 -19.38 -15.03
N VAL A 147 5.75 -19.56 -14.75
CA VAL A 147 5.22 -19.75 -13.39
C VAL A 147 4.83 -21.21 -13.22
N VAL A 148 5.29 -21.83 -12.14
CA VAL A 148 4.92 -23.19 -11.77
C VAL A 148 4.20 -23.16 -10.43
N ARG A 149 2.97 -23.63 -10.39
CA ARG A 149 2.25 -23.91 -9.15
C ARG A 149 2.22 -25.41 -8.92
N ALA A 150 2.64 -25.87 -7.76
CA ALA A 150 2.75 -27.32 -7.51
C ALA A 150 2.30 -27.69 -6.10
N ILE A 151 1.59 -28.81 -5.98
CA ILE A 151 1.21 -29.45 -4.70
C ILE A 151 1.76 -30.86 -4.60
N ASN A 152 1.96 -31.31 -3.37
CA ASN A 152 2.34 -32.68 -3.05
C ASN A 152 1.17 -33.40 -2.36
N VAL A 153 0.83 -34.59 -2.84
CA VAL A 153 -0.22 -35.44 -2.28
C VAL A 153 0.40 -36.74 -1.76
N GLU A 154 0.31 -36.95 -0.45
CA GLU A 154 0.82 -38.11 0.23
C GLU A 154 -0.31 -38.92 0.90
N PRO A 155 -0.29 -40.29 0.83
CA PRO A 155 -1.28 -41.09 1.50
C PRO A 155 -1.37 -40.82 3.00
N GLY A 156 -2.58 -40.57 3.50
CA GLY A 156 -2.85 -40.33 4.94
C GLY A 156 -2.51 -38.91 5.46
N LYS A 157 -2.11 -38.01 4.56
CA LYS A 157 -1.94 -36.57 4.86
C LYS A 157 -2.91 -35.73 4.04
N LEU A 158 -3.20 -34.51 4.44
CA LEU A 158 -3.77 -33.52 3.53
C LEU A 158 -2.73 -33.14 2.48
N ALA A 159 -3.20 -32.74 1.30
CA ALA A 159 -2.33 -32.17 0.29
C ALA A 159 -1.58 -30.95 0.84
N SER A 160 -0.39 -30.71 0.34
CA SER A 160 0.43 -29.54 0.71
C SER A 160 -0.24 -28.23 0.34
N GLY A 161 0.30 -27.10 0.82
CA GLY A 161 0.13 -25.82 0.17
C GLY A 161 0.66 -25.83 -1.26
N SER A 162 0.31 -24.81 -2.04
CA SER A 162 0.91 -24.61 -3.35
C SER A 162 2.31 -24.00 -3.20
N ALA A 163 3.32 -24.62 -3.79
CA ALA A 163 4.58 -23.96 -4.06
C ALA A 163 4.39 -23.12 -5.33
N ASP A 164 4.39 -21.80 -5.19
CA ASP A 164 4.18 -20.86 -6.29
C ASP A 164 5.55 -20.30 -6.71
N LEU A 165 6.08 -20.82 -7.83
CA LEU A 165 7.47 -20.64 -8.27
C LEU A 165 7.50 -19.80 -9.55
N SER A 166 8.16 -18.64 -9.51
CA SER A 166 8.27 -17.73 -10.65
C SER A 166 9.70 -17.69 -11.18
N TYR A 167 9.87 -17.97 -12.46
CA TYR A 167 11.13 -17.91 -13.19
C TYR A 167 11.01 -16.92 -14.33
N ILE A 168 11.69 -15.79 -14.20
CA ILE A 168 11.75 -14.72 -15.22
C ILE A 168 13.01 -14.96 -16.03
N VAL A 169 12.85 -15.36 -17.29
CA VAL A 169 13.95 -15.94 -18.07
C VAL A 169 14.26 -15.11 -19.31
N ASN A 170 15.51 -14.63 -19.40
CA ASN A 170 16.05 -13.88 -20.55
C ASN A 170 15.24 -12.63 -20.94
N GLU A 171 14.67 -11.94 -19.96
CA GLU A 171 13.87 -10.74 -20.17
C GLU A 171 14.70 -9.45 -20.14
N GLY A 172 15.84 -9.43 -19.44
CA GLY A 172 16.80 -8.30 -19.41
C GLY A 172 16.19 -7.04 -18.78
N HIS A 173 15.42 -7.16 -17.70
CA HIS A 173 14.86 -6.04 -16.97
C HIS A 173 15.95 -5.25 -16.22
N THR A 174 15.79 -3.94 -16.16
CA THR A 174 16.65 -3.05 -15.37
C THR A 174 16.00 -2.65 -14.04
N LEU A 175 14.69 -2.78 -13.94
CA LEU A 175 13.93 -2.59 -12.71
C LEU A 175 13.78 -3.93 -11.96
N PRO A 176 13.61 -3.91 -10.65
CA PRO A 176 13.15 -5.06 -9.88
C PRO A 176 11.89 -5.68 -10.48
N VAL A 177 11.70 -6.97 -10.26
CA VAL A 177 10.55 -7.70 -10.79
C VAL A 177 9.64 -8.16 -9.67
N ALA A 178 8.35 -7.85 -9.79
CA ALA A 178 7.28 -8.42 -8.98
C ALA A 178 6.53 -9.48 -9.79
N SER A 179 6.34 -10.68 -9.25
CA SER A 179 5.54 -11.73 -9.87
C SER A 179 4.35 -12.05 -8.98
N LEU A 180 3.16 -11.71 -9.43
CA LEU A 180 1.90 -12.05 -8.80
C LEU A 180 1.35 -13.33 -9.40
N VAL A 181 1.10 -14.31 -8.55
CA VAL A 181 0.47 -15.57 -8.93
C VAL A 181 -0.86 -15.72 -8.22
N ALA A 182 -1.93 -15.92 -8.98
CA ALA A 182 -3.26 -16.12 -8.45
C ALA A 182 -4.10 -16.91 -9.46
N ASP A 183 -5.16 -17.58 -8.99
CA ASP A 183 -6.04 -18.33 -9.88
C ASP A 183 -6.61 -17.41 -10.97
N PRO A 184 -6.48 -17.75 -12.26
CA PRO A 184 -6.99 -16.91 -13.36
C PRO A 184 -8.47 -16.61 -13.26
N ASP A 185 -9.30 -17.52 -12.73
CA ASP A 185 -10.72 -17.29 -12.53
C ASP A 185 -11.00 -16.25 -11.43
N ASP A 186 -10.14 -16.17 -10.41
CA ASP A 186 -10.22 -15.17 -9.35
C ASP A 186 -9.83 -13.77 -9.85
N LEU A 187 -8.96 -13.68 -10.86
CA LEU A 187 -8.55 -12.41 -11.46
C LEU A 187 -9.43 -12.03 -12.66
N PHE A 188 -9.58 -12.91 -13.63
CA PHE A 188 -10.09 -12.62 -14.97
C PHE A 188 -11.37 -13.38 -15.33
N GLY A 189 -11.78 -14.36 -14.53
CA GLY A 189 -13.02 -15.13 -14.74
C GLY A 189 -14.29 -14.29 -14.59
N GLY A 190 -15.45 -14.94 -14.70
CA GLY A 190 -16.75 -14.30 -14.62
C GLY A 190 -17.03 -13.57 -13.29
N ARG A 191 -16.34 -13.93 -12.22
CA ARG A 191 -16.31 -13.26 -10.92
C ARG A 191 -14.91 -12.75 -10.54
N GLY A 192 -14.02 -12.66 -11.51
CA GLY A 192 -12.66 -12.17 -11.28
C GLY A 192 -12.64 -10.69 -10.91
N ILE A 193 -11.76 -10.34 -9.96
CA ILE A 193 -11.69 -8.96 -9.44
C ILE A 193 -11.16 -7.96 -10.48
N TYR A 194 -10.32 -8.39 -11.41
CA TYR A 194 -9.80 -7.54 -12.49
C TYR A 194 -10.88 -7.27 -13.55
N SER A 195 -11.68 -8.29 -13.90
CA SER A 195 -12.79 -8.19 -14.84
C SER A 195 -14.00 -7.47 -14.25
N ASN A 196 -14.22 -7.58 -12.93
CA ASN A 196 -15.35 -7.01 -12.21
C ASN A 196 -14.90 -6.15 -11.03
N PRO A 197 -14.31 -4.98 -11.28
CA PRO A 197 -13.72 -4.15 -10.22
C PRO A 197 -14.74 -3.59 -9.21
N SER A 198 -16.05 -3.75 -9.47
CA SER A 198 -17.13 -3.39 -8.53
C SER A 198 -17.24 -4.34 -7.35
N LEU A 199 -16.74 -5.58 -7.45
CA LEU A 199 -16.87 -6.59 -6.41
C LEU A 199 -16.17 -6.18 -5.11
N ARG A 200 -15.07 -5.42 -5.17
CA ARG A 200 -14.25 -5.01 -4.01
C ARG A 200 -13.80 -6.18 -3.13
N GLU A 201 -13.91 -7.40 -3.65
CA GLU A 201 -13.53 -8.61 -2.96
C GLU A 201 -12.00 -8.76 -2.92
N GLU A 202 -11.51 -9.53 -1.96
CA GLU A 202 -10.12 -9.95 -1.86
C GLU A 202 -9.99 -11.39 -2.37
N ARG A 203 -8.96 -11.64 -3.17
CA ARG A 203 -8.62 -12.98 -3.66
C ARG A 203 -7.27 -13.39 -3.11
N VAL A 204 -7.07 -14.69 -2.97
CA VAL A 204 -5.78 -15.24 -2.55
C VAL A 204 -4.81 -15.21 -3.73
N GLY A 205 -3.58 -14.85 -3.47
CA GLY A 205 -2.48 -14.96 -4.40
C GLY A 205 -1.17 -15.03 -3.66
N SER A 206 -0.09 -15.27 -4.35
CA SER A 206 1.27 -15.12 -3.85
C SER A 206 1.99 -14.02 -4.62
N ILE A 207 2.84 -13.28 -3.92
CA ILE A 207 3.69 -12.25 -4.51
C ILE A 207 5.15 -12.62 -4.26
N ALA A 208 5.94 -12.70 -5.32
CA ALA A 208 7.39 -12.75 -5.27
C ALA A 208 7.95 -11.42 -5.78
N PHE A 209 8.98 -10.93 -5.12
CA PHE A 209 9.71 -9.72 -5.51
C PHE A 209 11.19 -10.06 -5.62
N PHE A 210 11.81 -9.67 -6.71
CA PHE A 210 13.20 -9.94 -7.03
C PHE A 210 13.93 -8.62 -7.30
N ASP A 211 14.90 -8.28 -6.47
CA ASP A 211 15.73 -7.08 -6.56
C ASP A 211 17.21 -7.48 -6.49
N GLY A 212 17.78 -7.90 -7.62
CA GLY A 212 19.11 -8.49 -7.69
C GLY A 212 19.17 -9.85 -6.98
N GLU A 213 20.00 -9.94 -5.94
CA GLU A 213 20.12 -11.15 -5.09
C GLU A 213 19.14 -11.12 -3.90
N ASP A 214 18.49 -9.99 -3.67
CA ASP A 214 17.53 -9.78 -2.58
C ASP A 214 16.08 -9.96 -3.07
N GLY A 215 15.16 -10.13 -2.12
CA GLY A 215 13.74 -10.22 -2.42
C GLY A 215 12.94 -10.92 -1.35
N PHE A 216 11.68 -11.17 -1.67
CA PHE A 216 10.77 -11.91 -0.79
C PHE A 216 9.74 -12.68 -1.62
N SER A 217 9.14 -13.68 -1.00
CA SER A 217 7.95 -14.38 -1.53
C SER A 217 7.03 -14.73 -0.37
N LEU A 218 5.73 -14.41 -0.51
CA LEU A 218 4.72 -14.78 0.49
C LEU A 218 3.30 -14.77 -0.10
N ASP A 219 2.42 -15.51 0.56
CA ASP A 219 0.99 -15.49 0.26
C ASP A 219 0.35 -14.18 0.73
N CYS A 220 -0.58 -13.65 -0.05
CA CYS A 220 -1.26 -12.39 0.25
C CYS A 220 -2.70 -12.36 -0.26
N GLY A 221 -3.46 -11.40 0.27
CA GLY A 221 -4.75 -11.05 -0.29
C GLY A 221 -4.62 -9.98 -1.36
N VAL A 222 -5.17 -10.20 -2.54
CA VAL A 222 -5.10 -9.30 -3.69
C VAL A 222 -6.44 -8.60 -3.89
N LYS A 223 -6.43 -7.28 -4.02
CA LYS A 223 -7.62 -6.45 -4.32
C LYS A 223 -7.30 -5.43 -5.40
N ILE A 224 -8.31 -5.08 -6.20
CA ILE A 224 -8.20 -3.90 -7.08
C ILE A 224 -8.24 -2.63 -6.21
N HIS A 225 -7.24 -1.77 -6.37
CA HIS A 225 -7.13 -0.48 -5.71
C HIS A 225 -7.66 0.66 -6.59
N GLY A 226 -8.07 1.76 -5.95
CA GLY A 226 -8.57 2.97 -6.59
C GLY A 226 -10.08 3.16 -6.42
N ALA A 227 -10.57 4.37 -6.70
CA ALA A 227 -11.99 4.73 -6.72
C ALA A 227 -12.51 4.72 -8.17
N THR A 228 -12.35 5.83 -8.88
CA THR A 228 -12.75 5.98 -10.29
C THR A 228 -11.84 5.20 -11.23
N SER A 229 -10.53 5.23 -11.00
CA SER A 229 -9.50 4.60 -11.83
C SER A 229 -9.68 3.09 -11.98
N ARG A 230 -10.25 2.38 -10.97
CA ARG A 230 -10.55 0.95 -11.09
C ARG A 230 -11.51 0.61 -12.24
N PHE A 231 -12.38 1.55 -12.62
CA PHE A 231 -13.34 1.38 -13.71
C PHE A 231 -12.82 2.01 -15.01
N ALA A 232 -12.25 3.20 -14.93
CA ALA A 232 -11.82 3.98 -16.08
C ALA A 232 -10.55 3.41 -16.74
N GLN A 233 -9.59 2.92 -15.94
CA GLN A 233 -8.30 2.48 -16.44
C GLN A 233 -8.29 0.98 -16.78
N ARG A 234 -7.68 0.62 -17.92
CA ARG A 234 -7.43 -0.79 -18.29
C ARG A 234 -6.36 -1.41 -17.42
N LYS A 235 -5.27 -0.69 -17.17
CA LYS A 235 -4.21 -1.04 -16.25
C LYS A 235 -4.63 -0.63 -14.85
N LYS A 236 -4.80 -1.59 -13.95
CA LYS A 236 -5.38 -1.37 -12.62
C LYS A 236 -4.31 -1.44 -11.55
N SER A 237 -4.39 -0.55 -10.57
CA SER A 237 -3.61 -0.65 -9.36
C SER A 237 -4.12 -1.78 -8.47
N LEU A 238 -3.20 -2.46 -7.79
CA LEU A 238 -3.48 -3.58 -6.89
C LEU A 238 -3.11 -3.18 -5.46
N LYS A 239 -3.89 -3.66 -4.50
CA LYS A 239 -3.52 -3.67 -3.08
C LYS A 239 -3.23 -5.10 -2.67
N LEU A 240 -2.05 -5.30 -2.10
CA LEU A 240 -1.62 -6.54 -1.47
C LEU A 240 -1.86 -6.40 0.03
N ASN A 241 -2.55 -7.36 0.64
CA ASN A 241 -2.82 -7.39 2.07
C ASN A 241 -2.06 -8.57 2.69
N PHE A 242 -1.16 -8.28 3.59
CA PHE A 242 -0.33 -9.24 4.32
C PHE A 242 -0.99 -9.49 5.68
N ARG A 243 -1.56 -10.67 5.86
CA ARG A 243 -2.39 -10.98 7.02
C ARG A 243 -2.03 -12.32 7.63
N SER A 244 -2.27 -12.47 8.92
CA SER A 244 -2.05 -13.72 9.66
C SER A 244 -2.79 -14.94 9.11
N ARG A 245 -3.85 -14.75 8.33
CA ARG A 245 -4.55 -15.84 7.62
C ARG A 245 -3.82 -16.35 6.36
N TYR A 246 -2.81 -15.62 5.91
CA TYR A 246 -1.84 -16.01 4.89
C TYR A 246 -0.50 -16.29 5.58
N ASP A 247 0.60 -15.72 5.11
CA ASP A 247 1.93 -15.88 5.70
C ASP A 247 2.26 -14.85 6.79
N GLY A 248 1.33 -13.93 7.06
CA GLY A 248 1.54 -12.82 7.99
C GLY A 248 1.99 -11.54 7.31
N GLU A 249 2.58 -10.63 8.07
CA GLU A 249 3.07 -9.36 7.58
C GLU A 249 4.32 -9.53 6.72
N LEU A 250 4.48 -8.67 5.71
CA LEU A 250 5.73 -8.57 4.96
C LEU A 250 6.80 -7.96 5.87
N ASN A 251 7.92 -8.69 6.05
CA ASN A 251 9.09 -8.23 6.77
C ASN A 251 10.26 -8.09 5.79
N TYR A 252 10.38 -6.90 5.18
CA TYR A 252 11.39 -6.58 4.18
C TYR A 252 11.55 -5.06 4.05
N ASP A 253 12.78 -4.55 3.99
CA ASP A 253 13.03 -3.10 3.78
C ASP A 253 12.82 -2.71 2.31
N LEU A 254 11.54 -2.72 1.89
CA LEU A 254 11.13 -2.55 0.48
C LEU A 254 11.58 -1.21 -0.12
N PHE A 255 11.63 -0.16 0.69
CA PHE A 255 11.91 1.20 0.25
C PHE A 255 13.27 1.73 0.71
N GLU A 256 14.07 0.91 1.38
CA GLU A 256 15.40 1.27 1.90
C GLU A 256 15.37 2.51 2.83
N ASN A 257 14.25 2.69 3.54
CA ASN A 257 14.00 3.81 4.44
C ASN A 257 13.94 3.41 5.91
N GLY A 258 14.21 2.13 6.22
CA GLY A 258 14.22 1.56 7.56
C GLY A 258 12.85 1.10 8.06
N VAL A 259 11.77 1.29 7.30
CA VAL A 259 10.46 0.67 7.57
C VAL A 259 10.46 -0.73 6.96
N THR A 260 10.42 -1.74 7.81
CA THR A 260 10.59 -3.14 7.39
C THR A 260 9.35 -4.00 7.55
N THR A 261 8.28 -3.49 8.16
CA THR A 261 7.06 -4.27 8.44
C THR A 261 5.86 -3.62 7.77
N PHE A 262 5.14 -4.41 6.95
CA PHE A 262 3.97 -3.93 6.21
C PHE A 262 2.81 -4.90 6.36
N SER A 263 1.65 -4.40 6.83
CA SER A 263 0.36 -5.10 6.78
C SER A 263 -0.29 -5.06 5.39
N SER A 264 0.14 -4.12 4.55
CA SER A 264 -0.29 -4.02 3.15
C SER A 264 0.64 -3.12 2.34
N ALA A 265 0.70 -3.36 1.02
CA ALA A 265 1.39 -2.52 0.05
C ALA A 265 0.53 -2.29 -1.19
N LEU A 266 0.89 -1.30 -1.99
CA LEU A 266 0.23 -1.01 -3.26
C LEU A 266 1.20 -1.27 -4.41
N LEU A 267 0.68 -1.88 -5.48
CA LEU A 267 1.25 -1.83 -6.81
C LEU A 267 0.45 -0.80 -7.60
N ARG A 268 0.95 0.44 -7.65
CA ARG A 268 0.28 1.54 -8.35
C ARG A 268 0.60 1.52 -9.84
N ALA A 269 -0.45 1.55 -10.65
CA ALA A 269 -0.37 1.62 -12.10
C ALA A 269 -0.29 3.07 -12.63
N ALA A 270 0.08 4.03 -11.79
CA ALA A 270 0.08 5.48 -12.02
C ALA A 270 -1.32 6.12 -12.27
N GLN A 271 -2.39 5.35 -12.24
CA GLN A 271 -3.79 5.79 -12.35
C GLN A 271 -4.04 6.79 -13.49
N GLU A 272 -4.33 8.09 -13.21
CA GLU A 272 -4.61 9.10 -14.23
C GLU A 272 -3.35 9.45 -15.06
N ASP A 273 -2.15 9.17 -14.54
CA ASP A 273 -0.86 9.33 -15.22
C ASP A 273 -0.39 8.07 -15.99
N THR A 274 -1.21 6.98 -16.02
CA THR A 274 -0.85 5.66 -16.60
C THR A 274 -0.42 5.73 -18.07
N PHE A 275 -1.07 6.56 -18.88
CA PHE A 275 -0.74 6.74 -20.30
C PHE A 275 -0.02 8.08 -20.56
N SER A 276 0.68 8.58 -19.56
CA SER A 276 1.38 9.84 -19.56
C SER A 276 2.82 9.62 -19.06
N THR A 277 3.17 10.08 -17.86
CA THR A 277 4.56 10.03 -17.40
C THR A 277 4.88 8.87 -16.48
N HIS A 278 3.93 8.33 -15.76
CA HIS A 278 4.09 7.41 -14.62
C HIS A 278 4.78 8.01 -13.39
N MET A 279 5.09 9.32 -13.39
CA MET A 279 5.99 9.93 -12.40
C MET A 279 5.36 11.00 -11.52
N ARG A 280 4.20 11.62 -11.92
CA ARG A 280 3.68 12.82 -11.23
C ARG A 280 3.49 12.64 -9.73
N ASP A 281 2.82 11.57 -9.34
CA ASP A 281 2.60 11.26 -7.93
C ASP A 281 3.91 10.94 -7.22
N VAL A 282 4.78 10.12 -7.82
CA VAL A 282 6.11 9.79 -7.28
C VAL A 282 6.95 11.05 -7.10
N PHE A 283 7.03 11.90 -8.10
CA PHE A 283 7.77 13.16 -8.07
C PHE A 283 7.37 14.04 -6.88
N MET A 284 6.07 14.20 -6.65
CA MET A 284 5.56 15.02 -5.56
C MET A 284 5.84 14.40 -4.18
N HIS A 285 5.73 13.09 -4.05
CA HIS A 285 6.07 12.39 -2.82
C HIS A 285 7.57 12.45 -2.52
N GLN A 286 8.42 12.36 -3.53
CA GLN A 286 9.88 12.51 -3.35
C GLN A 286 10.26 13.94 -2.92
N LEU A 287 9.61 14.97 -3.45
CA LEU A 287 9.77 16.33 -2.93
C LEU A 287 9.30 16.45 -1.46
N ALA A 288 8.20 15.79 -1.10
CA ALA A 288 7.71 15.78 0.27
C ALA A 288 8.72 15.16 1.23
N ILE A 289 9.24 13.97 0.91
CA ILE A 289 10.24 13.26 1.73
C ILE A 289 11.49 14.12 1.97
N LYS A 290 11.95 14.81 0.93
CA LYS A 290 13.14 15.68 1.02
C LYS A 290 12.91 16.98 1.80
N CYS A 291 11.73 17.59 1.66
CA CYS A 291 11.46 18.92 2.21
C CYS A 291 10.74 18.90 3.56
N PHE A 292 9.92 17.89 3.84
CA PHE A 292 8.95 17.89 4.94
C PHE A 292 8.92 16.55 5.68
N PRO A 293 9.90 16.26 6.54
CA PRO A 293 10.05 14.95 7.18
C PRO A 293 8.89 14.58 8.14
N THR A 294 8.07 15.55 8.58
CA THR A 294 6.89 15.30 9.41
C THR A 294 5.59 15.16 8.61
N LEU A 295 5.63 15.39 7.30
CA LEU A 295 4.52 15.12 6.41
C LEU A 295 4.62 13.67 5.92
N LEU A 296 3.64 12.84 6.27
CA LEU A 296 3.63 11.47 5.79
C LEU A 296 3.48 11.44 4.26
N ALA A 297 4.51 11.01 3.59
CA ALA A 297 4.57 10.77 2.16
C ALA A 297 4.89 9.31 1.89
N GLN A 298 4.35 8.76 0.81
CA GLN A 298 4.63 7.38 0.41
C GLN A 298 5.95 7.33 -0.35
N ASP A 299 6.86 6.47 0.09
CA ASP A 299 8.02 6.12 -0.70
C ASP A 299 7.64 5.21 -1.88
N TYR A 300 8.57 4.93 -2.79
CA TYR A 300 8.31 4.14 -3.99
C TYR A 300 9.47 3.21 -4.33
N LYS A 301 9.13 2.14 -5.03
CA LYS A 301 10.09 1.31 -5.76
C LYS A 301 9.45 0.97 -7.12
N TYR A 302 10.00 1.48 -8.22
CA TYR A 302 9.54 1.05 -9.54
C TYR A 302 9.85 -0.42 -9.75
N THR A 303 8.91 -1.13 -10.32
CA THR A 303 9.01 -2.57 -10.56
C THR A 303 8.30 -2.96 -11.85
N VAL A 304 8.78 -3.99 -12.49
CA VAL A 304 8.04 -4.68 -13.55
C VAL A 304 7.13 -5.70 -12.91
N LEU A 305 5.84 -5.66 -13.22
CA LEU A 305 4.87 -6.64 -12.75
C LEU A 305 4.63 -7.74 -13.79
N TYR A 306 4.70 -8.98 -13.34
CA TYR A 306 4.16 -10.14 -14.03
C TYR A 306 2.91 -10.64 -13.30
N ILE A 307 1.91 -11.09 -14.05
CA ILE A 307 0.74 -11.78 -13.49
C ILE A 307 0.67 -13.15 -14.15
N ASN A 308 0.79 -14.21 -13.36
CA ASN A 308 0.81 -15.60 -13.85
C ASN A 308 1.83 -15.84 -14.98
N GLY A 309 3.00 -15.21 -14.90
CA GLY A 309 4.06 -15.32 -15.90
C GLY A 309 3.88 -14.42 -17.15
N GLU A 310 2.76 -13.70 -17.28
CA GLU A 310 2.54 -12.73 -18.35
C GLU A 310 3.04 -11.34 -17.93
N TYR A 311 3.86 -10.70 -18.77
CA TYR A 311 4.30 -9.32 -18.54
C TYR A 311 3.09 -8.37 -18.44
N TRP A 312 2.99 -7.65 -17.30
CA TRP A 312 1.85 -6.78 -17.03
C TRP A 312 2.19 -5.29 -17.08
N GLY A 313 3.48 -4.97 -17.08
CA GLY A 313 3.98 -3.60 -17.25
C GLY A 313 4.68 -3.03 -16.02
N VAL A 314 5.01 -1.75 -16.10
CA VAL A 314 5.71 -1.01 -15.04
C VAL A 314 4.72 -0.55 -13.98
N TYR A 315 5.03 -0.81 -12.73
CA TYR A 315 4.28 -0.38 -11.55
C TYR A 315 5.21 0.33 -10.56
N ALA A 316 4.65 1.09 -9.66
CA ALA A 316 5.35 1.54 -8.48
C ALA A 316 4.84 0.77 -7.26
N PHE A 317 5.70 0.03 -6.57
CA PHE A 317 5.42 -0.36 -5.20
C PHE A 317 5.32 0.92 -4.37
N ARG A 318 4.29 1.00 -3.53
CA ARG A 318 4.04 2.13 -2.65
C ARG A 318 3.54 1.62 -1.30
N GLU A 319 3.81 2.36 -0.27
CA GLU A 319 3.17 2.13 1.02
C GLU A 319 1.66 2.32 0.91
N ALA A 320 0.90 1.53 1.66
CA ALA A 320 -0.54 1.78 1.76
C ALA A 320 -0.82 2.81 2.86
N HIS A 321 -1.70 3.75 2.61
CA HIS A 321 -2.19 4.64 3.65
C HIS A 321 -3.06 3.86 4.66
N SER A 322 -2.52 3.58 5.83
CA SER A 322 -3.17 2.88 6.94
C SER A 322 -2.67 3.40 8.29
N ALA A 323 -3.35 3.07 9.37
CA ALA A 323 -2.88 3.35 10.72
C ALA A 323 -1.53 2.67 10.99
N ASP A 324 -1.38 1.41 10.53
CA ASP A 324 -0.12 0.65 10.67
C ASP A 324 1.06 1.35 9.98
N SER A 325 0.87 1.80 8.72
CA SER A 325 1.92 2.52 7.98
C SER A 325 2.36 3.78 8.71
N TYR A 326 1.38 4.57 9.20
CA TYR A 326 1.67 5.76 9.99
C TYR A 326 2.40 5.41 11.30
N ALA A 327 1.91 4.40 12.02
CA ALA A 327 2.51 3.96 13.28
C ALA A 327 3.97 3.51 13.08
N ASN A 328 4.26 2.78 12.01
CA ASN A 328 5.61 2.32 11.69
C ASN A 328 6.59 3.47 11.42
N HIS A 329 6.13 4.54 10.72
CA HIS A 329 6.98 5.71 10.46
C HIS A 329 7.32 6.51 11.72
N TYR A 330 6.39 6.60 12.67
CA TYR A 330 6.57 7.44 13.87
C TYR A 330 6.89 6.63 15.13
N GLY A 331 6.91 5.30 15.05
CA GLY A 331 7.18 4.41 16.19
C GLY A 331 6.03 4.38 17.21
N TYR A 332 4.78 4.52 16.74
CA TYR A 332 3.59 4.44 17.56
C TYR A 332 3.00 3.03 17.58
N ASP A 333 2.12 2.79 18.56
CA ASP A 333 1.23 1.64 18.53
C ASP A 333 0.07 1.93 17.55
N ALA A 334 -0.14 1.05 16.58
CA ALA A 334 -1.19 1.21 15.56
C ALA A 334 -2.60 1.36 16.14
N ASP A 335 -2.88 0.71 17.29
CA ASP A 335 -4.15 0.83 18.01
C ASP A 335 -4.41 2.24 18.56
N THR A 336 -3.37 3.08 18.67
CA THR A 336 -3.48 4.48 19.12
C THR A 336 -3.65 5.47 17.96
N VAL A 337 -3.60 4.99 16.72
CA VAL A 337 -3.64 5.80 15.51
C VAL A 337 -5.01 5.74 14.86
N THR A 338 -5.58 6.90 14.60
CA THR A 338 -6.83 7.03 13.83
C THR A 338 -6.57 7.77 12.51
N GLN A 339 -7.02 7.19 11.41
CA GLN A 339 -6.99 7.83 10.09
C GLN A 339 -8.29 8.58 9.83
N TYR A 340 -8.20 9.85 9.47
CA TYR A 340 -9.31 10.67 9.00
C TYR A 340 -9.21 10.91 7.49
N LYS A 341 -10.35 10.79 6.81
CA LYS A 341 -10.51 11.07 5.38
C LYS A 341 -11.09 12.45 5.11
N GLU A 342 -11.63 13.06 6.14
CA GLU A 342 -12.17 14.42 6.15
C GLU A 342 -11.63 15.14 7.39
N ALA A 343 -11.43 16.46 7.29
CA ALA A 343 -10.88 17.23 8.41
C ALA A 343 -11.83 17.33 9.61
N TRP A 344 -13.05 16.85 9.50
CA TRP A 344 -14.08 16.88 10.54
C TRP A 344 -14.93 15.60 10.61
N ASP A 345 -14.32 14.44 10.61
CA ASP A 345 -15.08 13.24 10.96
C ASP A 345 -15.73 13.44 12.34
N SER A 346 -17.04 13.26 12.40
CA SER A 346 -17.84 13.62 13.58
C SER A 346 -17.34 12.93 14.86
N GLY A 347 -17.13 13.71 15.91
CA GLY A 347 -16.58 13.26 17.19
C GLY A 347 -15.05 13.06 17.18
N SER A 348 -14.35 13.55 16.16
CA SER A 348 -12.91 13.44 16.05
C SER A 348 -12.16 14.58 16.75
N ALA A 349 -10.90 14.34 17.13
CA ALA A 349 -10.00 15.40 17.63
C ALA A 349 -9.84 16.52 16.59
N THR A 350 -9.90 16.20 15.30
CA THR A 350 -9.84 17.21 14.22
C THR A 350 -11.12 18.02 14.10
N GLU A 351 -12.29 17.46 14.41
CA GLU A 351 -13.55 18.23 14.49
C GLU A 351 -13.51 19.24 15.66
N GLU A 352 -13.01 18.82 16.82
CA GLU A 352 -12.85 19.71 17.97
C GLU A 352 -11.94 20.89 17.62
N LEU A 353 -10.81 20.61 16.99
CA LEU A 353 -9.86 21.63 16.55
C LEU A 353 -10.45 22.55 15.48
N TYR A 354 -11.18 21.99 14.51
CA TYR A 354 -11.92 22.77 13.51
C TYR A 354 -12.93 23.71 14.17
N ASN A 355 -13.75 23.21 15.08
CA ASN A 355 -14.74 23.99 15.82
C ASN A 355 -14.08 25.07 16.67
N PHE A 356 -12.93 24.78 17.30
CA PHE A 356 -12.15 25.77 18.02
C PHE A 356 -11.73 26.90 17.10
N MET A 357 -11.16 26.61 15.94
CA MET A 357 -10.70 27.63 14.97
C MET A 357 -11.85 28.44 14.35
N CYS A 358 -13.03 27.84 14.20
CA CYS A 358 -14.21 28.54 13.73
C CYS A 358 -14.77 29.54 14.75
N ASN A 359 -14.62 29.23 16.05
CA ASN A 359 -15.23 30.01 17.15
C ASN A 359 -14.24 30.94 17.85
N ASN A 360 -12.94 30.83 17.57
CA ASN A 360 -11.91 31.63 18.22
C ASN A 360 -11.05 32.36 17.19
N ARG A 361 -10.69 33.58 17.55
CA ARG A 361 -9.82 34.40 16.70
C ARG A 361 -8.38 33.93 16.84
N ILE A 362 -7.73 33.60 15.71
CA ILE A 362 -6.34 33.13 15.66
C ILE A 362 -5.37 34.26 15.28
N SER A 363 -5.81 35.23 14.48
CA SER A 363 -4.95 36.21 13.81
C SER A 363 -3.98 36.99 14.71
N ASP A 364 -4.39 37.41 15.86
CA ASP A 364 -3.62 38.23 16.82
C ASP A 364 -3.79 37.67 18.23
N ASN A 365 -3.86 36.37 18.34
CA ASN A 365 -4.00 35.66 19.61
C ASN A 365 -3.05 34.50 19.69
N ASP A 366 -1.90 34.72 20.32
CA ASP A 366 -0.84 33.72 20.47
C ASP A 366 -1.26 32.54 21.35
N GLU A 367 -2.19 32.72 22.30
CA GLU A 367 -2.71 31.63 23.13
C GLU A 367 -3.57 30.69 22.29
N ASN A 368 -4.43 31.21 21.43
CA ASN A 368 -5.25 30.40 20.53
C ASN A 368 -4.39 29.72 19.47
N TYR A 369 -3.35 30.40 18.96
CA TYR A 369 -2.40 29.76 18.06
C TYR A 369 -1.60 28.64 18.76
N ALA A 370 -1.14 28.87 19.98
CA ALA A 370 -0.45 27.86 20.78
C ALA A 370 -1.33 26.63 21.05
N TYR A 371 -2.62 26.84 21.33
CA TYR A 371 -3.58 25.73 21.45
C TYR A 371 -3.67 24.94 20.15
N VAL A 372 -3.86 25.56 18.99
CA VAL A 372 -3.95 24.86 17.71
C VAL A 372 -2.66 24.12 17.40
N SER A 373 -1.50 24.75 17.59
CA SER A 373 -0.19 24.15 17.30
C SER A 373 0.24 23.05 18.28
N SER A 374 -0.46 22.89 19.41
CA SER A 374 -0.27 21.75 20.32
C SER A 374 -1.09 20.51 19.95
N HIS A 375 -2.00 20.59 18.96
CA HIS A 375 -2.86 19.49 18.52
C HIS A 375 -2.73 19.16 17.03
N ILE A 376 -2.00 20.00 16.28
CA ILE A 376 -1.69 19.76 14.86
C ILE A 376 -0.21 19.97 14.59
N ASP A 377 0.41 19.06 13.90
CA ASP A 377 1.77 19.22 13.42
C ASP A 377 1.81 20.29 12.33
N VAL A 378 2.28 21.48 12.73
CA VAL A 378 2.30 22.67 11.88
C VAL A 378 3.20 22.48 10.66
N ASP A 379 4.30 21.72 10.77
CA ASP A 379 5.20 21.48 9.64
C ASP A 379 4.59 20.53 8.61
N SER A 380 3.84 19.51 9.05
CA SER A 380 3.10 18.66 8.13
C SER A 380 2.01 19.45 7.37
N LEU A 381 1.31 20.37 8.05
CA LEU A 381 0.32 21.25 7.44
C LEU A 381 0.97 22.22 6.44
N ILE A 382 2.08 22.85 6.79
CA ILE A 382 2.85 23.73 5.90
C ILE A 382 3.30 22.96 4.66
N GLY A 383 3.86 21.78 4.86
CA GLY A 383 4.33 20.90 3.77
C GLY A 383 3.20 20.52 2.82
N TRP A 384 2.08 20.06 3.36
CA TRP A 384 0.90 19.75 2.57
C TRP A 384 0.44 20.95 1.74
N THR A 385 0.33 22.13 2.37
CA THR A 385 -0.12 23.37 1.71
C THR A 385 0.81 23.78 0.57
N ILE A 386 2.12 23.75 0.81
CA ILE A 386 3.14 24.12 -0.19
C ILE A 386 3.12 23.15 -1.38
N LEU A 387 3.05 21.85 -1.10
CA LEU A 387 3.08 20.82 -2.16
C LEU A 387 1.82 20.83 -3.01
N GLN A 388 0.63 20.96 -2.42
CA GLN A 388 -0.62 21.14 -3.16
C GLN A 388 -0.57 22.36 -4.08
N ALA A 389 -0.03 23.48 -3.57
CA ALA A 389 0.15 24.68 -4.36
C ALA A 389 1.22 24.51 -5.46
N TYR A 390 2.33 23.84 -5.17
CA TYR A 390 3.42 23.61 -6.12
C TYR A 390 2.99 22.75 -7.29
N CYS A 391 2.30 21.64 -7.06
CA CYS A 391 1.80 20.81 -8.16
C CYS A 391 0.57 21.39 -8.86
N GLY A 392 -0.07 22.42 -8.30
CA GLY A 392 -1.30 22.95 -8.84
C GLY A 392 -2.38 21.86 -8.98
N ASN A 393 -2.53 21.04 -7.94
CA ASN A 393 -3.43 19.90 -7.94
C ASN A 393 -4.84 20.31 -8.40
N MET A 394 -5.42 19.52 -9.31
CA MET A 394 -6.78 19.76 -9.82
C MET A 394 -7.81 18.83 -9.17
N ASP A 395 -7.36 17.83 -8.43
CA ASP A 395 -8.23 16.90 -7.71
C ASP A 395 -8.39 17.34 -6.25
N ASP A 396 -9.34 18.24 -6.03
CA ASP A 396 -9.72 18.73 -4.70
C ASP A 396 -10.80 17.87 -4.03
N ASN A 397 -10.94 16.61 -4.46
CA ASN A 397 -11.95 15.71 -3.94
C ASN A 397 -11.62 15.27 -2.49
N PRO A 398 -12.57 15.35 -1.53
CA PRO A 398 -12.37 14.90 -0.16
C PRO A 398 -11.76 13.51 0.02
N PRO A 399 -12.05 12.49 -0.82
CA PRO A 399 -11.39 11.20 -0.73
C PRO A 399 -9.87 11.23 -0.87
N ASN A 400 -9.30 12.30 -1.45
CA ASN A 400 -7.85 12.47 -1.62
C ASN A 400 -7.20 13.26 -0.47
N PHE A 401 -7.94 13.53 0.59
CA PHE A 401 -7.42 14.09 1.83
C PHE A 401 -7.17 12.99 2.88
N ARG A 402 -6.08 13.08 3.63
CA ARG A 402 -5.79 12.23 4.78
C ARG A 402 -5.14 13.02 5.89
N MET A 403 -5.62 12.78 7.10
CA MET A 403 -4.94 13.12 8.35
C MET A 403 -4.84 11.89 9.23
N TYR A 404 -3.84 11.85 10.06
CA TYR A 404 -3.66 10.85 11.10
C TYR A 404 -3.57 11.55 12.44
N TYR A 405 -4.32 11.03 13.40
CA TYR A 405 -4.25 11.42 14.80
C TYR A 405 -3.66 10.28 15.61
N SER A 406 -2.73 10.59 16.50
CA SER A 406 -2.23 9.65 17.50
C SER A 406 -2.60 10.11 18.90
N SER A 407 -3.23 9.21 19.67
CA SER A 407 -3.52 9.47 21.09
C SER A 407 -2.28 9.37 21.97
N GLN A 408 -1.13 8.92 21.47
CA GLN A 408 0.11 8.85 22.22
C GLN A 408 0.76 10.23 22.44
N ASP A 409 0.63 11.13 21.48
CA ASP A 409 1.17 12.49 21.55
C ASP A 409 0.10 13.58 21.39
N ASP A 410 -1.18 13.19 21.27
CA ASP A 410 -2.34 14.08 21.06
C ASP A 410 -2.18 14.99 19.84
N MET A 411 -1.60 14.46 18.75
CA MET A 411 -1.19 15.22 17.59
C MET A 411 -1.84 14.71 16.30
N SER A 412 -2.38 15.65 15.53
CA SER A 412 -2.86 15.39 14.16
C SER A 412 -1.81 15.79 13.13
N ARG A 413 -1.60 14.94 12.11
CA ARG A 413 -0.63 15.17 11.02
C ARG A 413 -1.27 14.97 9.66
N TYR A 414 -0.90 15.82 8.72
CA TYR A 414 -1.29 15.67 7.32
C TYR A 414 -0.51 14.55 6.65
N ALA A 415 -1.14 13.88 5.68
CA ALA A 415 -0.48 12.96 4.78
C ALA A 415 -0.72 13.39 3.32
N LEU A 416 0.28 13.15 2.49
CA LEU A 416 0.20 13.42 1.06
C LEU A 416 -0.45 12.24 0.35
N VAL A 417 -1.47 12.48 -0.48
CA VAL A 417 -2.26 11.43 -1.13
C VAL A 417 -2.63 11.87 -2.54
N ASP A 418 -2.42 10.97 -3.50
CA ASP A 418 -3.02 11.00 -4.85
C ASP A 418 -2.80 12.32 -5.62
N LEU A 419 -1.56 12.55 -6.03
CA LEU A 419 -1.15 13.75 -6.76
C LEU A 419 -0.94 13.52 -8.25
N ASP A 420 -1.49 12.46 -8.81
CA ASP A 420 -1.38 12.12 -10.24
C ASP A 420 -2.14 13.09 -11.16
N LEU A 421 -3.09 13.89 -10.62
CA LEU A 421 -3.70 15.05 -11.30
C LEU A 421 -2.99 16.38 -11.01
N GLY A 422 -1.83 16.36 -10.39
CA GLY A 422 -0.91 17.51 -10.30
C GLY A 422 -0.09 17.72 -11.57
N LEU A 423 0.56 18.88 -11.66
CA LEU A 423 1.50 19.25 -12.74
C LEU A 423 0.86 19.29 -14.14
N PHE A 424 -0.45 19.48 -14.24
CA PHE A 424 -1.17 19.65 -15.51
C PHE A 424 -1.52 21.09 -15.84
N LYS A 425 -1.81 21.90 -14.84
CA LYS A 425 -2.30 23.26 -15.03
C LYS A 425 -1.30 24.28 -14.48
N MET A 426 -0.46 24.81 -15.36
CA MET A 426 0.66 25.69 -15.02
C MET A 426 0.29 26.91 -14.20
N GLY A 427 -0.90 27.50 -14.43
CA GLY A 427 -1.38 28.70 -13.74
C GLY A 427 -2.03 28.47 -12.38
N ASN A 428 -2.20 27.19 -11.97
CA ASN A 428 -2.83 26.87 -10.69
C ASN A 428 -1.80 26.84 -9.56
N THR A 429 -2.12 27.40 -8.38
CA THR A 429 -1.23 27.41 -7.22
C THR A 429 -1.99 27.15 -5.92
N TYR A 430 -2.27 28.21 -5.15
CA TYR A 430 -2.85 28.10 -3.80
C TYR A 430 -4.36 27.87 -3.78
N ASP A 431 -5.05 27.86 -4.92
CA ASP A 431 -6.51 27.77 -4.97
C ASP A 431 -7.05 26.55 -4.22
N VAL A 432 -6.49 25.36 -4.49
CA VAL A 432 -6.91 24.13 -3.83
C VAL A 432 -6.53 24.13 -2.35
N ALA A 433 -5.28 24.48 -2.03
CA ALA A 433 -4.78 24.43 -0.67
C ALA A 433 -5.48 25.41 0.29
N LEU A 434 -5.88 26.59 -0.20
CA LEU A 434 -6.41 27.67 0.64
C LEU A 434 -7.89 27.96 0.40
N TYR A 435 -8.43 27.67 -0.78
CA TYR A 435 -9.76 28.14 -1.19
C TYR A 435 -10.67 27.06 -1.83
N SER A 436 -10.34 25.78 -1.67
CA SER A 436 -11.13 24.68 -2.25
C SER A 436 -12.58 24.60 -1.76
N GLY A 437 -12.92 25.32 -0.69
CA GLY A 437 -14.24 25.23 -0.06
C GLY A 437 -14.40 24.05 0.91
N TYR A 438 -13.44 23.15 0.97
CA TYR A 438 -13.41 22.06 1.95
C TYR A 438 -12.74 22.48 3.26
N ALA A 439 -13.06 21.78 4.35
CA ALA A 439 -12.57 22.17 5.67
C ALA A 439 -11.06 22.04 5.81
N TYR A 440 -10.42 21.10 5.14
CA TYR A 440 -8.97 20.96 5.20
C TYR A 440 -8.22 22.23 4.71
N SER A 441 -8.83 23.03 3.83
CA SER A 441 -8.29 24.33 3.42
C SER A 441 -8.52 25.44 4.45
N LEU A 442 -9.41 25.24 5.42
CA LEU A 442 -9.64 26.22 6.49
C LEU A 442 -8.41 26.37 7.40
N PHE A 443 -7.77 25.26 7.74
CA PHE A 443 -6.61 25.26 8.64
C PHE A 443 -5.49 26.17 8.13
N PRO A 444 -4.89 25.93 6.95
CA PRO A 444 -3.82 26.79 6.47
C PRO A 444 -4.29 28.23 6.24
N ARG A 445 -5.49 28.45 5.70
CA ARG A 445 -6.02 29.80 5.46
C ARG A 445 -6.20 30.60 6.75
N THR A 446 -6.71 29.97 7.81
CA THR A 446 -6.92 30.63 9.09
C THR A 446 -5.60 30.88 9.80
N LEU A 447 -4.69 29.90 9.81
CA LEU A 447 -3.39 30.03 10.45
C LEU A 447 -2.48 31.07 9.78
N LEU A 448 -2.56 31.22 8.45
CA LEU A 448 -1.82 32.29 7.73
C LEU A 448 -2.18 33.69 8.17
N THR A 449 -3.28 33.90 8.93
CA THR A 449 -3.62 35.19 9.55
C THR A 449 -2.86 35.46 10.85
N ASN A 450 -2.20 34.45 11.44
CA ASN A 450 -1.33 34.58 12.61
C ASN A 450 0.11 34.85 12.16
N GLU A 451 0.79 35.79 12.81
CA GLU A 451 2.12 36.25 12.41
C GLU A 451 3.17 35.12 12.56
N GLN A 452 3.13 34.37 13.66
CA GLN A 452 4.09 33.29 13.93
C GLN A 452 3.99 32.16 12.90
N PHE A 453 2.76 31.73 12.55
CA PHE A 453 2.55 30.73 11.52
C PHE A 453 2.96 31.27 10.15
N ARG A 454 2.59 32.50 9.82
CA ARG A 454 2.90 33.14 8.55
C ARG A 454 4.41 33.24 8.32
N GLU A 455 5.17 33.66 9.33
CA GLU A 455 6.63 33.71 9.27
C GLU A 455 7.24 32.31 9.03
N ARG A 456 6.78 31.31 9.78
CA ARG A 456 7.22 29.90 9.62
C ARG A 456 6.90 29.36 8.22
N PHE A 457 5.70 29.64 7.71
CA PHE A 457 5.28 29.27 6.36
C PHE A 457 6.17 29.92 5.28
N LEU A 458 6.40 31.23 5.36
CA LEU A 458 7.21 31.95 4.37
C LEU A 458 8.68 31.50 4.40
N THR A 459 9.23 31.29 5.59
CA THR A 459 10.59 30.76 5.75
C THR A 459 10.71 29.39 5.08
N LYS A 460 9.79 28.47 5.40
CA LYS A 460 9.81 27.11 4.84
C LYS A 460 9.58 27.10 3.33
N LEU A 461 8.67 27.92 2.84
CA LEU A 461 8.45 28.08 1.40
C LEU A 461 9.72 28.58 0.70
N SER A 462 10.38 29.60 1.25
CA SER A 462 11.64 30.11 0.71
C SER A 462 12.74 29.04 0.64
N GLU A 463 12.94 28.29 1.74
CA GLU A 463 13.89 27.18 1.79
C GLU A 463 13.61 26.14 0.70
N CYS A 464 12.35 25.76 0.53
CA CYS A 464 11.95 24.79 -0.48
C CYS A 464 12.21 25.31 -1.89
N LEU A 465 11.76 26.54 -2.21
CA LEU A 465 11.86 27.10 -3.56
C LEU A 465 13.30 27.44 -3.99
N THR A 466 14.20 27.63 -3.03
CA THR A 466 15.64 27.84 -3.30
C THR A 466 16.46 26.56 -3.18
N GLY A 467 15.90 25.50 -2.66
CA GLY A 467 16.49 24.18 -2.46
C GLY A 467 15.90 23.12 -3.40
N GLU A 468 15.30 22.07 -2.82
CA GLU A 468 14.81 20.88 -3.54
C GLU A 468 13.66 21.16 -4.53
N MET A 469 12.89 22.23 -4.31
CA MET A 469 11.82 22.66 -5.20
C MET A 469 12.25 23.79 -6.15
N SER A 470 13.56 24.11 -6.22
CA SER A 470 14.10 24.99 -7.26
C SER A 470 13.89 24.39 -8.64
N ASN A 471 13.91 25.21 -9.69
CA ASN A 471 13.73 24.70 -11.05
C ASN A 471 14.80 23.66 -11.42
N ASP A 472 16.05 23.89 -11.05
CA ASP A 472 17.16 22.99 -11.35
C ASP A 472 17.02 21.65 -10.62
N SER A 473 16.73 21.66 -9.31
CA SER A 473 16.54 20.45 -8.52
C SER A 473 15.30 19.66 -8.96
N ALA A 474 14.21 20.35 -9.26
CA ALA A 474 12.96 19.73 -9.74
C ALA A 474 13.16 19.08 -11.13
N ASN A 475 13.83 19.77 -12.07
CA ASN A 475 14.17 19.21 -13.38
C ASN A 475 15.10 18.00 -13.24
N ALA A 476 16.12 18.06 -12.37
CA ALA A 476 17.02 16.93 -12.12
C ALA A 476 16.29 15.71 -11.53
N LEU A 477 15.29 15.94 -10.68
CA LEU A 477 14.47 14.84 -10.15
C LEU A 477 13.60 14.21 -11.24
N ILE A 478 13.01 15.01 -12.15
CA ILE A 478 12.26 14.50 -13.31
C ILE A 478 13.18 13.66 -14.20
N ASP A 479 14.38 14.16 -14.50
CA ASP A 479 15.38 13.45 -15.31
C ASP A 479 15.79 12.12 -14.69
N GLY A 480 15.97 12.09 -13.36
CA GLY A 480 16.30 10.87 -12.61
C GLY A 480 15.20 9.81 -12.71
N LEU A 481 13.96 10.20 -12.45
CA LEU A 481 12.79 9.29 -12.55
C LEU A 481 12.58 8.81 -13.99
N ALA A 482 12.75 9.69 -14.98
CA ALA A 482 12.66 9.32 -16.39
C ALA A 482 13.77 8.36 -16.81
N ALA A 483 14.99 8.55 -16.33
CA ALA A 483 16.12 7.66 -16.62
C ALA A 483 15.91 6.25 -16.03
N GLU A 484 15.30 6.15 -14.85
CA GLU A 484 14.94 4.87 -14.21
C GLU A 484 13.89 4.10 -15.03
N LEU A 485 12.86 4.78 -15.51
CA LEU A 485 11.76 4.17 -16.26
C LEU A 485 12.09 3.84 -17.72
N ARG A 486 12.92 4.67 -18.37
CA ARG A 486 13.17 4.66 -19.83
C ARG A 486 13.49 3.30 -20.42
N PRO A 487 14.31 2.44 -19.80
CA PRO A 487 14.63 1.12 -20.35
C PRO A 487 13.41 0.20 -20.52
N GLU A 488 12.38 0.39 -19.67
CA GLU A 488 11.18 -0.46 -19.69
C GLU A 488 10.04 0.11 -20.55
N MET A 489 10.11 1.38 -20.95
CA MET A 489 8.99 2.06 -21.58
C MET A 489 8.61 1.51 -22.96
N GLU A 490 9.53 0.88 -23.70
CA GLU A 490 9.18 0.23 -24.97
C GLU A 490 8.17 -0.91 -24.76
N ARG A 491 8.43 -1.77 -23.77
CA ARG A 491 7.54 -2.89 -23.41
C ARG A 491 6.24 -2.42 -22.78
N GLU A 492 6.32 -1.45 -21.87
CA GLU A 492 5.14 -0.83 -21.24
C GLU A 492 4.22 -0.24 -22.31
N CYS A 493 4.73 0.56 -23.21
CA CYS A 493 3.97 1.18 -24.28
C CYS A 493 3.35 0.15 -25.23
N ALA A 494 4.11 -0.89 -25.62
CA ALA A 494 3.63 -1.97 -26.47
C ALA A 494 2.49 -2.75 -25.79
N ARG A 495 2.62 -3.08 -24.51
CA ARG A 495 1.62 -3.80 -23.73
C ARG A 495 0.28 -3.05 -23.65
N TRP A 496 0.33 -1.74 -23.45
CA TRP A 496 -0.87 -0.95 -23.15
C TRP A 496 -1.36 -0.10 -24.32
N GLY A 497 -0.68 -0.11 -25.47
CA GLY A 497 -1.12 0.47 -26.72
C GLY A 497 -0.95 1.98 -26.83
N TYR A 498 0.17 2.51 -26.36
CA TYR A 498 0.62 3.89 -26.60
C TYR A 498 2.08 3.88 -27.11
N THR A 499 2.75 5.02 -27.21
CA THR A 499 4.08 5.09 -27.83
C THR A 499 5.11 5.74 -26.91
N VAL A 500 6.36 5.29 -27.02
CA VAL A 500 7.49 5.93 -26.32
C VAL A 500 7.57 7.42 -26.66
N ALA A 501 7.34 7.80 -27.92
CA ALA A 501 7.33 9.22 -28.32
C ALA A 501 6.24 10.05 -27.61
N LEU A 502 5.09 9.44 -27.26
CA LEU A 502 4.08 10.10 -26.44
C LEU A 502 4.58 10.27 -25.00
N TRP A 503 5.15 9.20 -24.43
CA TRP A 503 5.72 9.25 -23.09
C TRP A 503 6.82 10.31 -22.95
N GLU A 504 7.80 10.35 -23.87
CA GLU A 504 8.87 11.36 -23.91
C GLU A 504 8.30 12.79 -23.97
N ARG A 505 7.31 13.03 -24.84
CA ARG A 505 6.64 14.33 -24.90
C ARG A 505 5.94 14.70 -23.60
N MET A 506 5.40 13.74 -22.85
CA MET A 506 4.78 14.00 -21.56
C MET A 506 5.81 14.27 -20.47
N VAL A 507 7.00 13.67 -20.56
CA VAL A 507 8.16 14.04 -19.72
C VAL A 507 8.61 15.47 -20.04
N ASP A 508 8.74 15.82 -21.33
CA ASP A 508 9.03 17.19 -21.74
C ASP A 508 8.01 18.19 -21.18
N TYR A 509 6.73 17.81 -21.15
CA TYR A 509 5.68 18.65 -20.55
C TYR A 509 5.88 18.90 -19.05
N LEU A 510 6.42 17.94 -18.29
CA LEU A 510 6.79 18.19 -16.88
C LEU A 510 7.90 19.25 -16.78
N HIS A 511 8.91 19.19 -17.65
CA HIS A 511 9.93 20.23 -17.72
C HIS A 511 9.34 21.59 -18.12
N GLU A 512 8.42 21.61 -19.08
CA GLU A 512 7.69 22.83 -19.43
C GLU A 512 6.91 23.41 -18.24
N TYR A 513 6.25 22.54 -17.43
CA TYR A 513 5.55 22.96 -16.23
C TYR A 513 6.51 23.60 -15.22
N ILE A 514 7.66 22.99 -14.96
CA ILE A 514 8.66 23.51 -14.02
C ILE A 514 9.27 24.83 -14.51
N ASN A 515 9.44 24.99 -15.82
CA ASN A 515 10.12 26.16 -16.40
C ASN A 515 9.16 27.27 -16.86
N ALA A 516 7.83 27.05 -16.83
CA ALA A 516 6.84 28.05 -17.25
C ALA A 516 6.88 29.32 -16.37
N TYR A 517 6.53 30.45 -16.97
CA TYR A 517 6.44 31.75 -16.30
C TYR A 517 7.73 32.20 -15.60
N GLY A 518 8.88 31.85 -16.16
CA GLY A 518 10.20 32.12 -15.58
C GLY A 518 10.60 31.15 -14.46
N GLY A 519 9.89 30.02 -14.37
CA GLY A 519 10.11 28.94 -13.46
C GLY A 519 9.03 28.78 -12.38
N ARG A 520 8.75 27.53 -12.01
CA ARG A 520 7.71 27.22 -11.01
C ARG A 520 8.02 27.83 -9.65
N ALA A 521 9.28 27.80 -9.22
CA ALA A 521 9.70 28.42 -7.96
C ALA A 521 9.39 29.93 -7.95
N ARG A 522 9.73 30.64 -9.03
CA ARG A 522 9.42 32.06 -9.20
C ARG A 522 7.92 32.32 -9.21
N TYR A 523 7.16 31.52 -9.96
CA TYR A 523 5.70 31.67 -10.05
C TYR A 523 5.02 31.45 -8.70
N MET A 524 5.47 30.46 -7.92
CA MET A 524 5.00 30.23 -6.55
C MET A 524 5.31 31.41 -5.63
N ALA A 525 6.55 31.90 -5.63
CA ALA A 525 6.93 33.07 -4.85
C ALA A 525 6.12 34.31 -5.23
N ALA A 526 5.89 34.57 -6.51
CA ALA A 526 5.06 35.67 -6.98
C ALA A 526 3.60 35.54 -6.52
N SER A 527 3.05 34.34 -6.55
CA SER A 527 1.67 34.08 -6.12
C SER A 527 1.46 34.33 -4.63
N VAL A 528 2.48 34.24 -3.79
CA VAL A 528 2.39 34.57 -2.34
C VAL A 528 1.93 35.99 -2.12
N LYS A 529 2.30 36.94 -2.98
CA LYS A 529 1.80 38.35 -2.87
C LYS A 529 0.29 38.43 -2.98
N GLU A 530 -0.31 37.59 -3.82
CA GLU A 530 -1.77 37.58 -4.02
C GLU A 530 -2.50 36.89 -2.87
N TYR A 531 -2.03 35.72 -2.48
CA TYR A 531 -2.74 34.82 -1.55
C TYR A 531 -2.41 35.10 -0.07
N VAL A 532 -1.14 35.37 0.25
CA VAL A 532 -0.65 35.60 1.61
C VAL A 532 -0.48 37.09 1.92
N LYS A 533 -0.49 37.93 0.88
CA LYS A 533 -0.43 39.42 0.95
C LYS A 533 0.84 39.92 1.65
N ILE A 534 2.01 39.47 1.16
CA ILE A 534 3.30 39.97 1.65
C ILE A 534 3.66 41.33 1.04
N SER A 535 4.39 42.15 1.82
CA SER A 535 4.96 43.43 1.36
C SER A 535 6.15 43.19 0.40
N ASP A 536 6.60 44.28 -0.24
CA ASP A 536 7.83 44.23 -1.07
C ASP A 536 9.07 43.97 -0.23
N GLU A 537 9.11 44.47 1.03
CA GLU A 537 10.21 44.25 1.97
C GLU A 537 10.26 42.77 2.41
N GLU A 538 9.12 42.18 2.73
CA GLU A 538 9.03 40.73 3.02
C GLU A 538 9.40 39.89 1.80
N TRP A 539 8.97 40.28 0.60
CA TRP A 539 9.41 39.62 -0.63
C TRP A 539 10.92 39.62 -0.75
N ASP A 540 11.55 40.77 -0.61
CA ASP A 540 13.01 40.90 -0.73
C ASP A 540 13.75 40.09 0.36
N PHE A 541 13.16 40.02 1.55
CA PHE A 541 13.70 39.22 2.65
C PHE A 541 13.63 37.72 2.40
N TYR A 542 12.44 37.19 2.06
CA TYR A 542 12.25 35.75 1.89
C TYR A 542 12.67 35.23 0.50
N PHE A 543 12.41 35.97 -0.55
CA PHE A 543 12.53 35.52 -1.94
C PHE A 543 13.49 36.36 -2.79
N GLY A 544 14.29 37.22 -2.18
CA GLY A 544 15.20 38.12 -2.92
C GLY A 544 16.27 37.41 -3.76
N SER A 545 16.54 36.15 -3.50
CA SER A 545 17.40 35.29 -4.34
C SER A 545 16.70 34.72 -5.58
N ILE A 546 15.37 34.79 -5.64
CA ILE A 546 14.55 34.33 -6.76
C ILE A 546 14.34 35.51 -7.71
N PRO A 547 14.62 35.39 -9.04
CA PRO A 547 14.42 36.49 -9.98
C PRO A 547 12.97 37.04 -9.95
N LYS A 548 12.83 38.37 -9.92
CA LYS A 548 11.50 39.01 -9.95
C LYS A 548 10.88 39.03 -11.35
N GLU A 549 11.69 38.99 -12.43
CA GLU A 549 11.29 39.06 -13.84
C GLU A 549 11.84 37.89 -14.64
#